data_0f3096ce3f148a74b78fb27929009bb4
#
_entry.id   0f3096ce3f148a74b78fb27929009bb4
#
_cell.length_a   1.000
_cell.length_b   1.000
_cell.length_c   1.000
_cell.angle_alpha   90.00
_cell.angle_beta   90.00
_cell.angle_gamma   90.00
#
_symmetry.space_group_name_H-M   'P 1'
#
loop_
_entity.id
_entity.type
_entity.pdbx_description
1 polymer ?
#
loop_
_entity_poly.entity_id
_entity_poly.type
_entity_poly.pdbx_seq_one_letter_code
_entity_poly.pdbx_strand_id
1 'polypeptide(L)'
;MRAYAAAGADGIGVWELKLEDDNAALELLEESGLGRASAVPAIPSILPLPLMDGPEDPQARIDAICASVHRLAAFRPSGVVCLTGPGEDRDTVVEGLRAIGAEAERAGVRIGLEPINRVGGEDWTMISSLGEAAELLDEADHPALGLQFDAWHVWNTENLFEEIQTNVSRFVGVHVADWREPTRSWCDRVLPGEGIGELPTIVGALDAAGWDGYYDVEIFSDNGSFGNAWPDSIWDTPAEQLAREAKEAFTRVWEAGIQSPVDQVSPGAV
;
A
#
# COMPACT_ATOMS: atom_id res chain seq x y z
N MET A 1 13.21 -5.53 11.21
CA MET A 1 13.82 -6.41 10.18
C MET A 1 14.13 -7.81 10.73
N ARG A 2 14.94 -7.99 11.81
CA ARG A 2 15.27 -9.35 12.32
C ARG A 2 14.05 -10.21 12.66
N ALA A 3 13.00 -9.61 13.24
CA ALA A 3 11.76 -10.33 13.53
C ALA A 3 11.05 -10.87 12.27
N TYR A 4 11.04 -10.10 11.19
CA TYR A 4 10.44 -10.51 9.91
C TYR A 4 11.26 -11.64 9.28
N ALA A 5 12.58 -11.52 9.25
CA ALA A 5 13.45 -12.60 8.77
C ALA A 5 13.28 -13.88 9.59
N ALA A 6 13.22 -13.77 10.92
CA ALA A 6 12.99 -14.92 11.83
C ALA A 6 11.61 -15.56 11.63
N ALA A 7 10.61 -14.78 11.23
CA ALA A 7 9.27 -15.26 10.87
C ALA A 7 9.20 -15.91 9.47
N GLY A 8 10.29 -15.88 8.71
CA GLY A 8 10.33 -16.42 7.35
C GLY A 8 9.65 -15.52 6.30
N ALA A 9 9.57 -14.22 6.54
CA ALA A 9 9.15 -13.27 5.50
C ALA A 9 10.17 -13.22 4.38
N ASP A 10 9.70 -13.06 3.14
CA ASP A 10 10.55 -12.98 1.95
C ASP A 10 11.03 -11.54 1.69
N GLY A 11 10.31 -10.56 2.21
CA GLY A 11 10.59 -9.13 2.06
C GLY A 11 10.05 -8.28 3.19
N ILE A 12 10.27 -6.98 3.09
CA ILE A 12 9.79 -5.98 4.03
C ILE A 12 9.47 -4.68 3.31
N GLY A 13 8.34 -4.05 3.66
CA GLY A 13 8.04 -2.66 3.33
C GLY A 13 8.84 -1.71 4.23
N VAL A 14 9.20 -0.56 3.70
CA VAL A 14 9.98 0.46 4.43
C VAL A 14 9.16 1.71 4.63
N TRP A 15 8.92 2.08 5.88
CA TRP A 15 8.26 3.34 6.20
C TRP A 15 9.29 4.39 6.63
N GLU A 16 9.41 5.48 5.87
CA GLU A 16 10.45 6.50 6.09
C GLU A 16 10.45 7.06 7.50
N LEU A 17 9.26 7.27 8.10
CA LEU A 17 9.10 7.74 9.49
C LEU A 17 9.72 6.80 10.54
N LYS A 18 10.06 5.56 10.19
CA LYS A 18 10.71 4.59 11.07
C LYS A 18 12.22 4.47 10.84
N LEU A 19 12.76 5.24 9.89
CA LEU A 19 14.20 5.24 9.58
C LEU A 19 14.91 6.32 10.41
N GLU A 20 15.55 5.91 11.50
CA GLU A 20 16.36 6.79 12.36
C GLU A 20 17.79 6.98 11.81
N ASP A 21 18.36 5.91 11.24
CA ASP A 21 19.69 5.87 10.63
C ASP A 21 19.63 5.00 9.37
N ASP A 22 19.78 5.64 8.21
CA ASP A 22 19.66 4.96 6.92
C ASP A 22 20.77 3.93 6.70
N ASN A 23 22.00 4.21 7.14
CA ASN A 23 23.11 3.28 6.98
C ASN A 23 22.93 2.03 7.84
N ALA A 24 22.55 2.21 9.11
CA ALA A 24 22.24 1.09 10.00
C ALA A 24 21.04 0.26 9.49
N ALA A 25 20.03 0.92 8.93
CA ALA A 25 18.88 0.24 8.35
C ALA A 25 19.25 -0.56 7.09
N LEU A 26 20.10 -0.03 6.22
CA LEU A 26 20.62 -0.71 5.03
C LEU A 26 21.49 -1.92 5.40
N GLU A 27 22.42 -1.76 6.35
CA GLU A 27 23.24 -2.87 6.84
C GLU A 27 22.36 -4.00 7.40
N LEU A 28 21.36 -3.65 8.22
CA LEU A 28 20.44 -4.61 8.80
C LEU A 28 19.56 -5.31 7.75
N LEU A 29 19.16 -4.59 6.71
CA LEU A 29 18.40 -5.13 5.58
C LEU A 29 19.24 -6.16 4.79
N GLU A 30 20.52 -5.86 4.56
CA GLU A 30 21.45 -6.78 3.90
C GLU A 30 21.76 -8.01 4.75
N GLU A 31 22.02 -7.83 6.06
CA GLU A 31 22.23 -8.92 6.99
C GLU A 31 21.02 -9.85 7.09
N SER A 32 19.81 -9.31 7.01
CA SER A 32 18.58 -10.10 7.13
C SER A 32 18.24 -10.92 5.90
N GLY A 33 18.80 -10.58 4.73
CA GLY A 33 18.50 -11.20 3.44
C GLY A 33 17.08 -10.93 2.92
N LEU A 34 16.34 -10.00 3.56
CA LEU A 34 14.99 -9.65 3.14
C LEU A 34 14.99 -8.91 1.81
N GLY A 35 14.05 -9.28 0.93
CA GLY A 35 13.70 -8.49 -0.24
C GLY A 35 13.06 -7.16 0.14
N ARG A 36 12.82 -6.32 -0.84
CA ARG A 36 12.32 -4.96 -0.64
C ARG A 36 10.95 -4.85 -1.32
N ALA A 37 9.93 -4.74 -0.50
CA ALA A 37 8.59 -4.43 -0.94
C ALA A 37 8.44 -2.91 -1.17
N SER A 38 7.25 -2.35 -0.98
CA SER A 38 7.01 -0.92 -1.16
C SER A 38 7.70 -0.07 -0.09
N ALA A 39 7.84 1.22 -0.37
CA ALA A 39 8.28 2.20 0.61
C ALA A 39 7.25 3.33 0.74
N VAL A 40 6.99 3.77 1.98
CA VAL A 40 6.06 4.86 2.27
C VAL A 40 6.87 6.09 2.69
N PRO A 41 6.77 7.21 1.97
CA PRO A 41 7.46 8.45 2.32
C PRO A 41 6.88 9.09 3.58
N ALA A 42 7.65 9.94 4.25
CA ALA A 42 7.20 10.66 5.44
C ALA A 42 6.00 11.56 5.16
N ILE A 43 5.94 12.14 3.96
CA ILE A 43 4.80 12.90 3.45
C ILE A 43 4.35 12.18 2.18
N PRO A 44 3.28 11.34 2.22
CA PRO A 44 2.91 10.52 1.09
C PRO A 44 1.94 11.21 0.11
N SER A 45 1.30 12.33 0.47
CA SER A 45 0.22 12.93 -0.32
C SER A 45 0.59 14.27 -0.93
N ILE A 46 0.12 14.51 -2.16
CA ILE A 46 0.32 15.74 -2.93
C ILE A 46 -0.48 16.89 -2.33
N LEU A 47 -1.76 16.67 -2.05
CA LEU A 47 -2.59 17.65 -1.35
C LEU A 47 -2.50 17.42 0.17
N PRO A 48 -2.76 18.45 1.00
CA PRO A 48 -2.75 18.32 2.46
C PRO A 48 -3.66 17.19 2.96
N LEU A 49 -3.12 16.32 3.80
CA LEU A 49 -3.83 15.18 4.35
C LEU A 49 -4.10 15.40 5.83
N PRO A 50 -5.36 15.46 6.29
CA PRO A 50 -5.71 15.81 7.68
C PRO A 50 -5.10 14.90 8.75
N LEU A 51 -4.78 13.65 8.39
CA LEU A 51 -4.22 12.64 9.29
C LEU A 51 -2.72 12.75 9.55
N MET A 52 -2.02 13.44 8.68
CA MET A 52 -0.56 13.45 8.70
C MET A 52 -0.04 14.89 8.71
N ASP A 53 0.77 15.20 9.69
CA ASP A 53 1.48 16.47 9.73
C ASP A 53 2.29 16.69 8.46
N GLY A 54 2.31 17.92 7.98
CA GLY A 54 3.07 18.27 6.77
C GLY A 54 2.74 19.69 6.29
N PRO A 55 3.41 20.16 5.24
CA PRO A 55 3.11 21.46 4.64
C PRO A 55 1.64 21.56 4.18
N GLU A 56 1.07 22.75 4.35
CA GLU A 56 -0.24 23.08 3.78
C GLU A 56 -0.16 23.41 2.28
N ASP A 57 1.01 23.85 1.82
CA ASP A 57 1.27 24.16 0.42
C ASP A 57 1.53 22.88 -0.38
N PRO A 58 0.73 22.57 -1.42
CA PRO A 58 0.93 21.38 -2.26
C PRO A 58 2.33 21.33 -2.91
N GLN A 59 2.90 22.47 -3.33
CA GLN A 59 4.24 22.47 -3.91
C GLN A 59 5.30 22.03 -2.91
N ALA A 60 5.21 22.50 -1.66
CA ALA A 60 6.12 22.08 -0.60
C ALA A 60 5.98 20.58 -0.28
N ARG A 61 4.78 19.99 -0.43
CA ARG A 61 4.56 18.56 -0.30
C ARG A 61 5.18 17.78 -1.46
N ILE A 62 4.99 18.23 -2.68
CA ILE A 62 5.62 17.65 -3.88
C ILE A 62 7.16 17.65 -3.71
N ASP A 63 7.74 18.76 -3.28
CA ASP A 63 9.18 18.88 -3.04
C ASP A 63 9.65 17.90 -1.94
N ALA A 64 8.86 17.71 -0.88
CA ALA A 64 9.14 16.75 0.18
C ALA A 64 9.05 15.30 -0.30
N ILE A 65 8.04 14.97 -1.12
CA ILE A 65 7.93 13.64 -1.75
C ILE A 65 9.14 13.38 -2.65
N CYS A 66 9.54 14.34 -3.47
CA CYS A 66 10.74 14.22 -4.31
C CYS A 66 12.01 13.97 -3.48
N ALA A 67 12.17 14.66 -2.36
CA ALA A 67 13.29 14.43 -1.45
C ALA A 67 13.25 13.02 -0.84
N SER A 68 12.07 12.54 -0.41
CA SER A 68 11.86 11.19 0.07
C SER A 68 12.16 10.14 -1.00
N VAL A 69 11.77 10.37 -2.25
CA VAL A 69 12.07 9.48 -3.39
C VAL A 69 13.58 9.26 -3.51
N HIS A 70 14.38 10.31 -3.47
CA HIS A 70 15.84 10.20 -3.53
C HIS A 70 16.44 9.46 -2.33
N ARG A 71 15.93 9.70 -1.11
CA ARG A 71 16.37 9.00 0.10
C ARG A 71 16.01 7.51 0.04
N LEU A 72 14.75 7.21 -0.28
CA LEU A 72 14.23 5.84 -0.30
C LEU A 72 14.79 4.99 -1.45
N ALA A 73 15.26 5.61 -2.53
CA ALA A 73 15.91 4.93 -3.64
C ALA A 73 17.13 4.10 -3.19
N ALA A 74 17.83 4.51 -2.12
CA ALA A 74 18.94 3.75 -1.54
C ALA A 74 18.49 2.36 -1.06
N PHE A 75 17.24 2.22 -0.64
CA PHE A 75 16.65 0.95 -0.20
C PHE A 75 16.18 0.07 -1.36
N ARG A 76 16.13 0.60 -2.59
CA ARG A 76 15.70 -0.10 -3.81
C ARG A 76 14.31 -0.77 -3.65
N PRO A 77 13.27 -0.04 -3.23
CA PRO A 77 11.94 -0.60 -3.08
C PRO A 77 11.34 -0.99 -4.44
N SER A 78 10.34 -1.87 -4.45
CA SER A 78 9.53 -2.18 -5.65
C SER A 78 8.80 -0.95 -6.18
N GLY A 79 8.35 -0.07 -5.27
CA GLY A 79 7.74 1.22 -5.55
C GLY A 79 7.71 2.11 -4.32
N VAL A 80 7.54 3.41 -4.53
CA VAL A 80 7.31 4.41 -3.48
C VAL A 80 5.85 4.83 -3.54
N VAL A 81 5.12 4.69 -2.44
CA VAL A 81 3.69 5.01 -2.34
C VAL A 81 3.49 6.51 -2.47
N CYS A 82 2.47 6.90 -3.23
CA CYS A 82 2.01 8.27 -3.36
C CYS A 82 0.49 8.33 -3.27
N LEU A 83 -0.04 9.30 -2.53
CA LEU A 83 -1.46 9.57 -2.38
C LEU A 83 -1.80 10.91 -3.05
N THR A 84 -3.05 11.06 -3.49
CA THR A 84 -3.51 12.37 -3.95
C THR A 84 -3.68 13.36 -2.79
N GLY A 85 -4.17 12.89 -1.65
CA GLY A 85 -4.84 13.71 -0.66
C GLY A 85 -6.27 14.08 -1.09
N PRO A 86 -7.06 14.71 -0.20
CA PRO A 86 -8.43 15.12 -0.45
C PRO A 86 -8.53 16.37 -1.32
N GLY A 87 -9.70 16.62 -1.88
CA GLY A 87 -10.03 17.84 -2.64
C GLY A 87 -10.30 17.57 -4.11
N GLU A 88 -10.45 18.64 -4.87
CA GLU A 88 -10.85 18.63 -6.29
C GLU A 88 -9.78 19.23 -7.22
N ASP A 89 -8.61 19.60 -6.69
CA ASP A 89 -7.54 20.22 -7.46
C ASP A 89 -6.75 19.18 -8.28
N ARG A 90 -7.42 18.65 -9.30
CA ARG A 90 -6.90 17.62 -10.19
C ARG A 90 -5.65 18.09 -10.95
N ASP A 91 -5.63 19.35 -11.37
CA ASP A 91 -4.50 19.91 -12.13
C ASP A 91 -3.22 19.90 -11.28
N THR A 92 -3.30 20.35 -10.03
CA THR A 92 -2.17 20.28 -9.09
C THR A 92 -1.71 18.84 -8.83
N VAL A 93 -2.63 17.88 -8.73
CA VAL A 93 -2.27 16.47 -8.55
C VAL A 93 -1.55 15.93 -9.78
N VAL A 94 -2.05 16.17 -10.98
CA VAL A 94 -1.44 15.72 -12.24
C VAL A 94 -0.04 16.33 -12.44
N GLU A 95 0.11 17.63 -12.20
CA GLU A 95 1.41 18.32 -12.28
C GLU A 95 2.38 17.79 -11.22
N GLY A 96 1.89 17.54 -10.01
CA GLY A 96 2.68 16.92 -8.93
C GLY A 96 3.14 15.51 -9.30
N LEU A 97 2.26 14.67 -9.85
CA LEU A 97 2.62 13.33 -10.34
C LEU A 97 3.69 13.38 -11.42
N ARG A 98 3.62 14.31 -12.37
CA ARG A 98 4.66 14.51 -13.39
C ARG A 98 6.01 14.87 -12.77
N ALA A 99 6.02 15.80 -11.81
CA ALA A 99 7.24 16.22 -11.13
C ALA A 99 7.86 15.08 -10.33
N ILE A 100 7.05 14.36 -9.54
CA ILE A 100 7.47 13.22 -8.74
C ILE A 100 7.95 12.08 -9.65
N GLY A 101 7.24 11.79 -10.74
CA GLY A 101 7.63 10.78 -11.73
C GLY A 101 9.00 11.07 -12.35
N ALA A 102 9.26 12.33 -12.69
CA ALA A 102 10.57 12.74 -13.23
C ALA A 102 11.71 12.56 -12.22
N GLU A 103 11.49 12.81 -10.92
CA GLU A 103 12.48 12.54 -9.88
C GLU A 103 12.66 11.04 -9.63
N ALA A 104 11.57 10.28 -9.67
CA ALA A 104 11.60 8.82 -9.53
C ALA A 104 12.41 8.15 -10.65
N GLU A 105 12.25 8.61 -11.90
CA GLU A 105 13.06 8.14 -13.04
C GLU A 105 14.55 8.42 -12.82
N ARG A 106 14.91 9.64 -12.36
CA ARG A 106 16.31 9.99 -12.06
C ARG A 106 16.89 9.16 -10.92
N ALA A 107 16.07 8.83 -9.93
CA ALA A 107 16.46 7.99 -8.79
C ALA A 107 16.45 6.48 -9.10
N GLY A 108 15.89 6.07 -10.25
CA GLY A 108 15.78 4.67 -10.65
C GLY A 108 14.75 3.86 -9.85
N VAL A 109 13.69 4.51 -9.39
CA VAL A 109 12.56 3.89 -8.69
C VAL A 109 11.24 4.18 -9.40
N ARG A 110 10.17 3.49 -8.99
CA ARG A 110 8.81 3.74 -9.48
C ARG A 110 7.94 4.33 -8.37
N ILE A 111 6.93 5.07 -8.76
CA ILE A 111 5.89 5.61 -7.86
C ILE A 111 4.63 4.77 -8.02
N GLY A 112 4.03 4.39 -6.90
CA GLY A 112 2.73 3.73 -6.84
C GLY A 112 1.66 4.69 -6.35
N LEU A 113 0.77 5.13 -7.24
CA LEU A 113 -0.40 5.91 -6.85
C LEU A 113 -1.44 4.98 -6.22
N GLU A 114 -1.80 5.25 -4.98
CA GLU A 114 -2.71 4.41 -4.20
C GLU A 114 -4.09 5.06 -4.08
N PRO A 115 -5.15 4.38 -4.55
CA PRO A 115 -6.52 4.76 -4.24
C PRO A 115 -6.86 4.41 -2.78
N ILE A 116 -7.61 5.29 -2.10
CA ILE A 116 -7.97 5.12 -0.70
C ILE A 116 -9.47 4.89 -0.54
N ASN A 117 -9.87 3.93 0.28
CA ASN A 117 -11.28 3.68 0.58
C ASN A 117 -11.94 4.89 1.25
N ARG A 118 -13.12 5.27 0.77
CA ARG A 118 -13.87 6.42 1.31
C ARG A 118 -14.61 6.12 2.61
N VAL A 119 -14.78 4.85 2.96
CA VAL A 119 -15.42 4.45 4.23
C VAL A 119 -14.49 4.81 5.39
N GLY A 120 -14.86 5.82 6.15
CA GLY A 120 -14.06 6.37 7.25
C GLY A 120 -12.89 7.26 6.79
N GLY A 121 -12.80 7.61 5.51
CA GLY A 121 -11.72 8.37 4.90
C GLY A 121 -12.16 9.29 3.77
N GLU A 122 -13.40 9.79 3.77
CA GLU A 122 -13.90 10.69 2.72
C GLU A 122 -13.00 11.90 2.48
N ASP A 123 -12.37 12.39 3.55
CA ASP A 123 -11.48 13.56 3.53
C ASP A 123 -10.01 13.20 3.25
N TRP A 124 -9.69 12.02 2.72
CA TRP A 124 -8.31 11.57 2.59
C TRP A 124 -7.83 11.48 1.15
N THR A 125 -8.74 11.37 0.21
CA THR A 125 -8.38 11.05 -1.16
C THR A 125 -9.32 11.66 -2.18
N MET A 126 -8.76 11.99 -3.32
CA MET A 126 -9.49 12.34 -4.54
C MET A 126 -10.01 11.09 -5.26
N ILE A 127 -9.31 9.95 -5.12
CA ILE A 127 -9.55 8.70 -5.86
C ILE A 127 -9.77 7.52 -4.92
N SER A 128 -10.67 6.60 -5.28
CA SER A 128 -11.07 5.46 -4.46
C SER A 128 -11.14 4.13 -5.22
N SER A 129 -10.80 4.12 -6.52
CA SER A 129 -10.71 2.90 -7.33
C SER A 129 -9.43 2.87 -8.16
N LEU A 130 -9.07 1.68 -8.64
CA LEU A 130 -7.94 1.50 -9.55
C LEU A 130 -8.17 2.24 -10.87
N GLY A 131 -9.41 2.29 -11.37
CA GLY A 131 -9.78 3.00 -12.57
C GLY A 131 -9.54 4.51 -12.44
N GLU A 132 -10.01 5.14 -11.34
CA GLU A 132 -9.76 6.57 -11.08
C GLU A 132 -8.26 6.88 -10.98
N ALA A 133 -7.50 6.00 -10.33
CA ALA A 133 -6.03 6.14 -10.26
C ALA A 133 -5.38 6.00 -11.64
N ALA A 134 -5.82 5.03 -12.44
CA ALA A 134 -5.31 4.81 -13.80
C ALA A 134 -5.56 6.02 -14.71
N GLU A 135 -6.72 6.66 -14.61
CA GLU A 135 -7.02 7.90 -15.35
C GLU A 135 -6.06 9.05 -15.01
N LEU A 136 -5.74 9.25 -13.71
CA LEU A 136 -4.75 10.26 -13.30
C LEU A 136 -3.35 9.96 -13.82
N LEU A 137 -2.96 8.68 -13.83
CA LEU A 137 -1.68 8.25 -14.38
C LEU A 137 -1.60 8.45 -15.89
N ASP A 138 -2.71 8.21 -16.61
CA ASP A 138 -2.79 8.45 -18.05
C ASP A 138 -2.68 9.95 -18.39
N GLU A 139 -3.28 10.81 -17.58
CA GLU A 139 -3.12 12.27 -17.74
C GLU A 139 -1.71 12.74 -17.40
N ALA A 140 -1.08 12.16 -16.36
CA ALA A 140 0.30 12.50 -16.00
C ALA A 140 1.29 12.01 -17.03
N ASP A 141 1.02 10.90 -17.71
CA ASP A 141 1.77 10.32 -18.84
C ASP A 141 3.28 10.23 -18.55
N HIS A 142 3.65 9.50 -17.50
CA HIS A 142 5.05 9.34 -17.12
C HIS A 142 5.40 7.87 -16.81
N PRO A 143 6.49 7.29 -17.41
CA PRO A 143 6.79 5.86 -17.31
C PRO A 143 7.20 5.37 -15.91
N ALA A 144 7.70 6.26 -15.05
CA ALA A 144 8.04 5.93 -13.67
C ALA A 144 6.81 5.85 -12.73
N LEU A 145 5.62 6.23 -13.22
CA LEU A 145 4.38 6.13 -12.46
C LEU A 145 3.70 4.78 -12.69
N GLY A 146 3.06 4.27 -11.65
CA GLY A 146 2.25 3.07 -11.66
C GLY A 146 1.24 3.08 -10.53
N LEU A 147 0.61 1.94 -10.28
CA LEU A 147 -0.42 1.78 -9.27
C LEU A 147 0.13 1.06 -8.04
N GLN A 148 -0.21 1.56 -6.85
CA GLN A 148 -0.15 0.80 -5.62
C GLN A 148 -1.51 0.18 -5.38
N PHE A 149 -1.56 -1.14 -5.36
CA PHE A 149 -2.76 -1.88 -5.01
C PHE A 149 -2.77 -2.08 -3.49
N ASP A 150 -3.85 -1.72 -2.80
CA ASP A 150 -4.08 -2.14 -1.42
C ASP A 150 -5.47 -2.80 -1.30
N ALA A 151 -5.47 -4.09 -1.00
CA ALA A 151 -6.69 -4.87 -0.88
C ALA A 151 -7.67 -4.26 0.13
N TRP A 152 -7.17 -3.68 1.23
CA TRP A 152 -8.02 -3.05 2.25
C TRP A 152 -8.76 -1.82 1.72
N HIS A 153 -8.15 -1.10 0.77
CA HIS A 153 -8.77 0.10 0.20
C HIS A 153 -9.73 -0.20 -0.95
N VAL A 154 -9.50 -1.27 -1.70
CA VAL A 154 -10.27 -1.51 -2.94
C VAL A 154 -11.15 -2.75 -2.92
N TRP A 155 -11.17 -3.57 -1.84
CA TRP A 155 -11.85 -4.86 -1.78
C TRP A 155 -13.33 -4.83 -2.18
N ASN A 156 -14.00 -3.70 -1.95
CA ASN A 156 -15.43 -3.50 -2.20
C ASN A 156 -15.72 -2.53 -3.36
N THR A 157 -14.72 -2.23 -4.20
CA THR A 157 -14.97 -1.42 -5.39
C THR A 157 -15.69 -2.22 -6.48
N GLU A 158 -16.57 -1.55 -7.20
CA GLU A 158 -17.26 -2.14 -8.33
C GLU A 158 -16.25 -2.55 -9.42
N ASN A 159 -16.43 -3.71 -10.04
CA ASN A 159 -15.56 -4.24 -11.10
C ASN A 159 -14.09 -4.49 -10.71
N LEU A 160 -13.80 -4.69 -9.41
CA LEU A 160 -12.42 -4.88 -8.92
C LEU A 160 -11.62 -5.91 -9.75
N PHE A 161 -12.20 -7.06 -10.05
CA PHE A 161 -11.50 -8.13 -10.79
C PHE A 161 -11.18 -7.76 -12.23
N GLU A 162 -12.06 -7.01 -12.90
CA GLU A 162 -11.80 -6.46 -14.23
C GLU A 162 -10.70 -5.39 -14.17
N GLU A 163 -10.73 -4.53 -13.15
CA GLU A 163 -9.69 -3.52 -12.92
C GLU A 163 -8.32 -4.15 -12.61
N ILE A 164 -8.26 -5.24 -11.84
CA ILE A 164 -7.03 -6.02 -11.62
C ILE A 164 -6.49 -6.55 -12.94
N GLN A 165 -7.33 -7.25 -13.73
CA GLN A 165 -6.94 -7.82 -15.01
C GLN A 165 -6.40 -6.76 -15.98
N THR A 166 -7.03 -5.59 -16.01
CA THR A 166 -6.67 -4.49 -16.91
C THR A 166 -5.37 -3.79 -16.48
N ASN A 167 -5.15 -3.65 -15.18
CA ASN A 167 -4.12 -2.76 -14.65
C ASN A 167 -2.91 -3.47 -14.01
N VAL A 168 -2.90 -4.80 -13.88
CA VAL A 168 -1.84 -5.54 -13.16
C VAL A 168 -0.43 -5.21 -13.68
N SER A 169 -0.26 -4.99 -14.98
CA SER A 169 1.03 -4.60 -15.57
C SER A 169 1.55 -3.22 -15.12
N ARG A 170 0.68 -2.41 -14.54
CA ARG A 170 1.00 -1.08 -13.99
C ARG A 170 1.31 -1.16 -12.50
N PHE A 171 1.02 -2.26 -11.82
CA PHE A 171 1.27 -2.36 -10.39
C PHE A 171 2.77 -2.28 -10.07
N VAL A 172 3.09 -1.59 -9.00
CA VAL A 172 4.45 -1.45 -8.47
C VAL A 172 4.58 -2.03 -7.07
N GLY A 173 3.46 -2.22 -6.38
CA GLY A 173 3.37 -2.86 -5.08
C GLY A 173 1.95 -3.34 -4.81
N VAL A 174 1.84 -4.35 -3.94
CA VAL A 174 0.57 -4.89 -3.47
C VAL A 174 0.60 -4.95 -1.96
N HIS A 175 -0.28 -4.19 -1.31
CA HIS A 175 -0.57 -4.28 0.11
C HIS A 175 -1.76 -5.20 0.35
N VAL A 176 -1.71 -5.95 1.43
CA VAL A 176 -2.79 -6.83 1.87
C VAL A 176 -3.04 -6.70 3.36
N ALA A 177 -4.28 -6.44 3.70
CA ALA A 177 -4.84 -6.52 5.04
C ALA A 177 -6.31 -6.90 4.89
N ASP A 178 -6.96 -7.38 5.95
CA ASP A 178 -8.37 -7.71 5.85
C ASP A 178 -9.26 -6.69 6.56
N TRP A 179 -10.53 -6.66 6.15
CA TRP A 179 -11.53 -5.73 6.60
C TRP A 179 -12.32 -6.29 7.77
N ARG A 180 -12.22 -5.64 8.93
CA ARG A 180 -13.03 -5.97 10.11
C ARG A 180 -14.47 -5.48 9.91
N GLU A 181 -15.45 -6.31 10.25
CA GLU A 181 -16.86 -5.92 10.20
C GLU A 181 -17.51 -5.99 11.61
N PRO A 182 -18.09 -4.90 12.13
CA PRO A 182 -17.94 -3.53 11.61
C PRO A 182 -16.53 -2.99 11.85
N THR A 183 -16.00 -2.23 10.88
CA THR A 183 -14.75 -1.50 11.10
C THR A 183 -14.99 -0.28 11.97
N ARG A 184 -14.09 -0.02 12.92
CA ARG A 184 -14.18 1.11 13.87
C ARG A 184 -13.48 2.36 13.34
N SER A 185 -12.47 2.18 12.49
CA SER A 185 -11.70 3.27 11.88
C SER A 185 -10.78 2.73 10.78
N TRP A 186 -10.08 3.61 10.08
CA TRP A 186 -9.07 3.27 9.08
C TRP A 186 -7.89 2.46 9.63
N CYS A 187 -7.63 2.53 10.95
CA CYS A 187 -6.60 1.76 11.64
C CYS A 187 -7.16 0.55 12.41
N ASP A 188 -8.27 -0.03 11.94
CA ASP A 188 -8.89 -1.23 12.52
C ASP A 188 -8.80 -2.41 11.56
N ARG A 189 -7.59 -2.63 11.00
CA ARG A 189 -7.32 -3.75 10.10
C ARG A 189 -7.10 -5.04 10.89
N VAL A 190 -7.41 -6.17 10.27
CA VAL A 190 -7.13 -7.51 10.79
C VAL A 190 -6.18 -8.26 9.86
N LEU A 191 -5.63 -9.37 10.35
CA LEU A 191 -4.73 -10.21 9.55
C LEU A 191 -5.45 -10.80 8.33
N PRO A 192 -4.73 -11.09 7.25
CA PRO A 192 -5.29 -11.68 6.05
C PRO A 192 -6.13 -12.94 6.34
N GLY A 193 -7.38 -12.95 5.87
CA GLY A 193 -8.33 -14.05 6.07
C GLY A 193 -9.09 -14.02 7.41
N GLU A 194 -8.91 -12.99 8.22
CA GLU A 194 -9.63 -12.81 9.48
C GLU A 194 -10.80 -11.81 9.39
N GLY A 195 -11.02 -11.24 8.22
CA GLY A 195 -12.08 -10.27 7.93
C GLY A 195 -13.04 -10.74 6.85
N ILE A 196 -13.72 -9.79 6.22
CA ILE A 196 -14.76 -10.02 5.20
C ILE A 196 -14.31 -9.62 3.78
N GLY A 197 -13.04 -9.22 3.58
CA GLY A 197 -12.55 -8.66 2.33
C GLY A 197 -12.32 -9.68 1.19
N GLU A 198 -12.75 -10.94 1.34
CA GLU A 198 -12.61 -12.02 0.34
C GLU A 198 -11.19 -12.15 -0.23
N LEU A 199 -10.18 -11.90 0.59
CA LEU A 199 -8.77 -11.88 0.19
C LEU A 199 -8.31 -13.11 -0.60
N PRO A 200 -8.77 -14.35 -0.34
CA PRO A 200 -8.39 -15.49 -1.20
C PRO A 200 -8.76 -15.27 -2.65
N THR A 201 -9.96 -14.74 -2.92
CA THR A 201 -10.42 -14.45 -4.28
C THR A 201 -9.61 -13.33 -4.93
N ILE A 202 -9.31 -12.27 -4.17
CA ILE A 202 -8.49 -11.14 -4.66
C ILE A 202 -7.06 -11.61 -4.98
N VAL A 203 -6.43 -12.37 -4.07
CA VAL A 203 -5.08 -12.90 -4.26
C VAL A 203 -5.02 -13.86 -5.46
N GLY A 204 -6.04 -14.73 -5.59
CA GLY A 204 -6.16 -15.61 -6.76
C GLY A 204 -6.32 -14.84 -8.08
N ALA A 205 -7.05 -13.71 -8.08
CA ALA A 205 -7.19 -12.85 -9.25
C ALA A 205 -5.90 -12.14 -9.62
N LEU A 206 -5.13 -11.65 -8.62
CA LEU A 206 -3.82 -11.04 -8.83
C LEU A 206 -2.82 -12.04 -9.42
N ASP A 207 -2.76 -13.26 -8.88
CA ASP A 207 -1.92 -14.35 -9.41
C ASP A 207 -2.31 -14.71 -10.84
N ALA A 208 -3.59 -14.94 -11.10
CA ALA A 208 -4.11 -15.26 -12.44
C ALA A 208 -3.88 -14.13 -13.46
N ALA A 209 -3.88 -12.87 -13.02
CA ALA A 209 -3.55 -11.72 -13.86
C ALA A 209 -2.04 -11.57 -14.10
N GLY A 210 -1.18 -12.32 -13.39
CA GLY A 210 0.27 -12.36 -13.60
C GLY A 210 1.07 -11.46 -12.66
N TRP A 211 0.53 -11.09 -11.49
CA TRP A 211 1.33 -10.42 -10.47
C TRP A 211 2.39 -11.36 -9.90
N ASP A 212 3.65 -10.98 -10.01
CA ASP A 212 4.82 -11.77 -9.57
C ASP A 212 5.69 -11.03 -8.50
N GLY A 213 5.19 -9.90 -7.99
CA GLY A 213 5.85 -9.11 -6.94
C GLY A 213 5.54 -9.57 -5.52
N TYR A 214 5.95 -8.76 -4.55
CA TYR A 214 5.66 -9.02 -3.14
C TYR A 214 4.19 -8.71 -2.81
N TYR A 215 3.63 -9.49 -1.89
CA TYR A 215 2.44 -9.17 -1.14
C TYR A 215 2.88 -8.66 0.24
N ASP A 216 2.76 -7.37 0.47
CA ASP A 216 3.18 -6.72 1.71
C ASP A 216 2.00 -6.66 2.68
N VAL A 217 2.11 -7.34 3.82
CA VAL A 217 1.05 -7.35 4.83
C VAL A 217 1.10 -6.05 5.61
N GLU A 218 0.26 -5.10 5.23
CA GLU A 218 0.19 -3.77 5.82
C GLU A 218 -0.92 -3.69 6.86
N ILE A 219 -0.55 -3.72 8.14
CA ILE A 219 -1.51 -3.73 9.23
C ILE A 219 -1.46 -2.44 10.03
N PHE A 220 -2.51 -1.63 9.87
CA PHE A 220 -2.81 -0.55 10.81
C PHE A 220 -3.72 -1.04 11.91
N SER A 221 -3.34 -0.78 13.15
CA SER A 221 -4.12 -1.02 14.34
C SER A 221 -3.88 0.13 15.32
N ASP A 222 -4.71 0.30 16.33
CA ASP A 222 -4.54 1.40 17.26
C ASP A 222 -4.49 0.93 18.72
N ASN A 223 -3.32 1.08 19.33
CA ASN A 223 -3.07 0.85 20.75
C ASN A 223 -2.95 2.17 21.55
N GLY A 224 -3.54 3.24 21.03
CA GLY A 224 -3.45 4.60 21.54
C GLY A 224 -2.55 5.51 20.71
N SER A 225 -1.81 4.96 19.75
CA SER A 225 -0.90 5.75 18.87
C SER A 225 -1.65 6.74 17.98
N PHE A 226 -2.90 6.42 17.61
CA PHE A 226 -3.80 7.27 16.84
C PHE A 226 -5.03 7.73 17.64
N GLY A 227 -5.02 7.52 18.96
CA GLY A 227 -5.99 8.07 19.89
C GLY A 227 -7.15 7.15 20.27
N ASN A 228 -7.30 5.95 19.72
CA ASN A 228 -8.42 5.06 20.05
C ASN A 228 -8.11 4.03 21.15
N ALA A 229 -6.87 3.60 21.29
CA ALA A 229 -6.45 2.63 22.31
C ALA A 229 -7.35 1.36 22.36
N TRP A 230 -7.53 0.69 21.21
CA TRP A 230 -8.36 -0.50 21.14
C TRP A 230 -7.82 -1.62 22.03
N PRO A 231 -8.63 -2.24 22.90
CA PRO A 231 -8.15 -3.28 23.83
C PRO A 231 -7.73 -4.59 23.13
N ASP A 232 -8.10 -4.74 21.88
CA ASP A 232 -7.78 -5.85 20.98
C ASP A 232 -6.84 -5.43 19.85
N SER A 233 -6.07 -4.36 20.05
CA SER A 233 -5.09 -3.90 19.08
C SER A 233 -4.03 -4.96 18.84
N ILE A 234 -3.86 -5.36 17.58
CA ILE A 234 -2.80 -6.32 17.22
C ILE A 234 -1.40 -5.71 17.31
N TRP A 235 -1.29 -4.37 17.43
CA TRP A 235 0.00 -3.70 17.67
C TRP A 235 0.53 -3.90 19.11
N ASP A 236 -0.28 -4.44 20.03
CA ASP A 236 0.18 -4.87 21.35
C ASP A 236 0.85 -6.25 21.31
N THR A 237 0.74 -6.97 20.20
CA THR A 237 1.42 -8.24 19.97
C THR A 237 2.93 -8.02 19.76
N PRO A 238 3.82 -8.81 20.41
CA PRO A 238 5.25 -8.72 20.16
C PRO A 238 5.59 -8.86 18.67
N ALA A 239 6.47 -8.00 18.15
CA ALA A 239 6.74 -7.87 16.72
C ALA A 239 7.13 -9.19 16.03
N GLU A 240 7.90 -10.07 16.69
CA GLU A 240 8.26 -11.37 16.14
C GLU A 240 7.06 -12.32 16.06
N GLN A 241 6.19 -12.28 17.05
CA GLN A 241 4.96 -13.06 17.06
C GLN A 241 4.00 -12.56 15.97
N LEU A 242 3.77 -11.25 15.90
CA LEU A 242 2.91 -10.64 14.88
C LEU A 242 3.41 -10.95 13.46
N ALA A 243 4.71 -10.83 13.20
CA ALA A 243 5.28 -11.17 11.91
C ALA A 243 5.05 -12.64 11.52
N ARG A 244 5.16 -13.56 12.46
CA ARG A 244 4.88 -14.99 12.24
C ARG A 244 3.40 -15.23 11.97
N GLU A 245 2.53 -14.68 12.80
CA GLU A 245 1.06 -14.79 12.63
C GLU A 245 0.60 -14.20 11.29
N ALA A 246 1.14 -13.05 10.89
CA ALA A 246 0.86 -12.44 9.60
C ALA A 246 1.33 -13.31 8.42
N LYS A 247 2.53 -13.88 8.48
CA LYS A 247 3.01 -14.83 7.46
C LYS A 247 2.13 -16.07 7.36
N GLU A 248 1.76 -16.66 8.49
CA GLU A 248 0.88 -17.83 8.52
C GLU A 248 -0.53 -17.50 7.99
N ALA A 249 -1.08 -16.35 8.37
CA ALA A 249 -2.37 -15.87 7.90
C ALA A 249 -2.36 -15.68 6.38
N PHE A 250 -1.37 -14.95 5.86
CA PHE A 250 -1.25 -14.76 4.42
C PHE A 250 -1.01 -16.07 3.66
N THR A 251 -0.21 -17.00 4.20
CA THR A 251 0.02 -18.30 3.57
C THR A 251 -1.29 -19.06 3.37
N ARG A 252 -2.19 -19.05 4.37
CA ARG A 252 -3.53 -19.68 4.23
C ARG A 252 -4.37 -19.01 3.14
N VAL A 253 -4.34 -17.68 3.08
CA VAL A 253 -5.05 -16.90 2.04
C VAL A 253 -4.51 -17.24 0.67
N TRP A 254 -3.19 -17.27 0.50
CA TRP A 254 -2.52 -17.63 -0.75
C TRP A 254 -2.91 -19.05 -1.22
N GLU A 255 -2.77 -20.04 -0.35
CA GLU A 255 -3.11 -21.43 -0.68
C GLU A 255 -4.57 -21.59 -1.08
N ALA A 256 -5.49 -20.89 -0.40
CA ALA A 256 -6.90 -20.91 -0.75
C ALA A 256 -7.19 -20.20 -2.09
N GLY A 257 -6.51 -19.08 -2.37
CA GLY A 257 -6.68 -18.30 -3.60
C GLY A 257 -6.22 -19.04 -4.85
N ILE A 258 -5.03 -19.63 -4.81
CA ILE A 258 -4.47 -20.35 -5.97
C ILE A 258 -5.14 -21.73 -6.24
N GLN A 259 -5.81 -22.31 -5.24
CA GLN A 259 -6.55 -23.58 -5.41
C GLN A 259 -7.96 -23.38 -5.96
N SER A 260 -8.51 -22.18 -5.90
CA SER A 260 -9.84 -21.84 -6.41
C SER A 260 -9.71 -21.11 -7.75
N PRO A 261 -9.90 -21.77 -8.90
CA PRO A 261 -9.85 -21.07 -10.18
C PRO A 261 -10.94 -19.99 -10.22
N VAL A 262 -10.57 -18.80 -10.68
CA VAL A 262 -11.41 -17.58 -10.78
C VAL A 262 -12.67 -17.79 -11.65
N ASP A 263 -12.77 -18.88 -12.39
CA ASP A 263 -13.92 -19.23 -13.25
C ASP A 263 -15.24 -19.51 -12.50
N GLN A 264 -15.30 -19.47 -11.17
CA GLN A 264 -16.52 -19.76 -10.40
C GLN A 264 -17.16 -18.51 -9.75
N VAL A 265 -16.62 -17.31 -9.97
CA VAL A 265 -17.29 -16.09 -9.50
C VAL A 265 -18.31 -15.66 -10.54
N SER A 266 -19.54 -16.17 -10.41
CA SER A 266 -20.68 -15.66 -11.18
C SER A 266 -20.93 -14.19 -10.79
N PRO A 267 -21.06 -13.27 -11.76
CA PRO A 267 -21.48 -11.92 -11.46
C PRO A 267 -22.96 -11.96 -11.02
N GLY A 268 -23.22 -11.79 -9.74
CA GLY A 268 -24.58 -11.61 -9.25
C GLY A 268 -24.91 -12.39 -8.00
N ALA A 269 -24.46 -11.92 -6.85
CA ALA A 269 -25.13 -12.14 -5.59
C ALA A 269 -24.80 -10.96 -4.66
N VAL A 270 -25.43 -9.84 -4.89
CA VAL A 270 -25.64 -8.79 -3.89
C VAL A 270 -27.14 -8.53 -3.80
#